data_2a3c0e872867b5af72f2c744adb1ff45
#
_entry.id   2a3c0e872867b5af72f2c744adb1ff45
#
_cell.length_a   1.000
_cell.length_b   1.000
_cell.length_c   1.000
_cell.angle_alpha   90.00
_cell.angle_beta   90.00
_cell.angle_gamma   90.00
#
_symmetry.space_group_name_H-M   'P 1'
#
loop_
_entity.id
_entity.type
_entity.pdbx_description
1 polymer ?
#
loop_
_entity_poly.entity_id
_entity_poly.type
_entity_poly.pdbx_seq_one_letter_code
_entity_poly.pdbx_strand_id
1 'polypeptide(L)'
;MNENGWPLILLGGGLLAFLLVMSFLSKNYSLNNFKSKTVGDGQHGTARWATPKEIHTTYHVIPFRPRRWRKGEDLPMVQGIILGSMGGRKHRVKKGMISQATHKLLERLRRPTAGKKEQRKPKKKKTAISKIKNAIENQQDVRALVDSDDIHCLMIGASGVGKTAYFLYANLEYASASGMSYLALDTKGDLARNYGAIASRYYGYKVSVIDLRNPTRSDGFNFLTLMNHYMDIARKHPENLAARARAEKYAKILAKTIINPDGDAAQYGENAFFYDSAEGLLTAIVLLLAEFAPPKDGEPEKRHIVSAFKLVQDLLAVPKSRGKNGFQLLMDELPPEHKARWLAGAALTSADQSMASVMSTVMSRLNAFLDTELEQVICYDSPINAEMFASEKCAIFLILPEEDPAKNFIAALMIQNLSRELFSVADETGGRLKNRVVLFCDELGTMPPFDILPLFSAGRSRRLTLVPIIQSLAQLEK
;
A
#
# COMPACT_ATOMS: atom_id res chain seq x y z
N MET A 1 98.21 -17.84 20.22
CA MET A 1 96.87 -17.86 19.64
C MET A 1 96.26 -16.52 20.03
N ASN A 2 95.96 -15.62 19.02
CA ASN A 2 95.66 -14.23 19.22
C ASN A 2 94.28 -13.98 19.90
N GLU A 3 94.34 -13.40 21.08
CA GLU A 3 93.12 -12.98 21.84
C GLU A 3 92.37 -11.85 21.21
N ASN A 4 92.84 -11.32 20.09
CA ASN A 4 92.24 -10.12 19.48
C ASN A 4 91.17 -10.39 18.37
N GLY A 5 90.81 -11.66 18.12
CA GLY A 5 89.89 -12.05 17.04
C GLY A 5 88.34 -11.95 17.41
N TRP A 6 88.01 -12.08 18.68
CA TRP A 6 86.66 -12.14 19.14
C TRP A 6 85.84 -10.82 18.97
N PRO A 7 86.44 -9.66 19.22
CA PRO A 7 85.72 -8.42 19.00
C PRO A 7 85.31 -8.17 17.53
N LEU A 8 86.18 -8.59 16.61
CA LEU A 8 85.92 -8.45 15.16
C LEU A 8 84.81 -9.41 14.69
N ILE A 9 84.77 -10.64 15.26
CA ILE A 9 83.68 -11.59 14.94
C ILE A 9 82.35 -11.10 15.50
N LEU A 10 82.35 -10.59 16.71
CA LEU A 10 81.13 -9.98 17.31
C LEU A 10 80.66 -8.74 16.55
N LEU A 11 81.56 -7.88 16.12
CA LEU A 11 81.24 -6.69 15.32
C LEU A 11 80.74 -7.09 13.92
N GLY A 12 81.33 -8.08 13.27
CA GLY A 12 80.89 -8.63 12.01
C GLY A 12 79.53 -9.33 12.10
N GLY A 13 79.34 -10.10 13.17
CA GLY A 13 78.05 -10.78 13.43
C GLY A 13 76.94 -9.78 13.75
N GLY A 14 77.28 -8.73 14.55
CA GLY A 14 76.34 -7.64 14.82
C GLY A 14 75.94 -6.85 13.57
N LEU A 15 76.92 -6.56 12.72
CA LEU A 15 76.65 -5.86 11.45
C LEU A 15 75.79 -6.72 10.50
N LEU A 16 76.06 -8.01 10.43
CA LEU A 16 75.28 -8.95 9.62
C LEU A 16 73.85 -9.09 10.13
N ALA A 17 73.69 -9.21 11.45
CA ALA A 17 72.37 -9.21 12.06
C ALA A 17 71.59 -7.89 11.81
N PHE A 18 72.29 -6.76 11.94
CA PHE A 18 71.72 -5.45 11.63
C PHE A 18 71.27 -5.32 10.16
N LEU A 19 72.11 -5.77 9.22
CA LEU A 19 71.80 -5.78 7.78
C LEU A 19 70.62 -6.74 7.46
N LEU A 20 70.54 -7.87 8.13
CA LEU A 20 69.39 -8.80 7.99
C LEU A 20 68.11 -8.16 8.53
N VAL A 21 68.14 -7.53 9.70
CA VAL A 21 67.00 -6.80 10.26
C VAL A 21 66.61 -5.65 9.33
N MET A 22 67.55 -4.87 8.87
CA MET A 22 67.29 -3.77 7.91
C MET A 22 66.77 -4.27 6.58
N SER A 23 67.23 -5.39 6.06
CA SER A 23 66.73 -6.06 4.87
C SER A 23 65.29 -6.58 5.07
N PHE A 24 64.98 -7.11 6.24
CA PHE A 24 63.63 -7.54 6.59
C PHE A 24 62.65 -6.36 6.74
N LEU A 25 63.09 -5.28 7.38
CA LEU A 25 62.34 -4.04 7.54
C LEU A 25 62.16 -3.36 6.17
N SER A 26 63.18 -3.32 5.32
CA SER A 26 63.09 -2.70 3.99
C SER A 26 62.15 -3.41 3.04
N LYS A 27 62.07 -4.77 3.15
CA LYS A 27 61.07 -5.56 2.40
C LYS A 27 59.64 -5.26 2.83
N ASN A 28 59.44 -4.91 4.10
CA ASN A 28 58.14 -4.58 4.64
C ASN A 28 57.75 -3.12 4.39
N TYR A 29 58.72 -2.24 4.09
CA TYR A 29 58.53 -0.80 3.82
C TYR A 29 58.96 -0.40 2.40
N SER A 30 58.81 -1.30 1.40
CA SER A 30 59.00 -0.87 0.00
C SER A 30 57.78 0.00 -0.43
N LEU A 31 58.07 0.99 -1.27
CA LEU A 31 57.03 1.88 -1.85
C LEU A 31 55.93 1.11 -2.57
N ASN A 32 56.18 -0.15 -2.96
CA ASN A 32 55.19 -1.03 -3.56
C ASN A 32 54.30 -1.77 -2.52
N ASN A 33 54.62 -1.69 -1.23
CA ASN A 33 53.86 -2.31 -0.15
C ASN A 33 53.12 -1.28 0.74
N PHE A 34 52.93 -0.08 0.26
CA PHE A 34 52.02 0.86 0.90
C PHE A 34 50.62 0.26 0.82
N LYS A 35 50.10 -0.23 1.94
CA LYS A 35 48.69 -0.48 2.10
C LYS A 35 48.03 0.90 2.10
N SER A 36 47.66 1.41 0.93
CA SER A 36 46.82 2.57 0.81
C SER A 36 45.50 2.24 1.48
N LYS A 37 45.20 2.89 2.59
CA LYS A 37 43.86 2.92 3.10
C LYS A 37 43.07 3.78 2.11
N THR A 38 42.14 3.19 1.37
CA THR A 38 41.23 3.96 0.52
C THR A 38 40.54 4.97 1.41
N VAL A 39 40.93 6.24 1.27
CA VAL A 39 40.27 7.37 1.93
C VAL A 39 38.95 7.54 1.20
N GLY A 40 37.82 7.20 1.87
CA GLY A 40 36.49 7.23 1.27
C GLY A 40 35.64 6.00 1.57
N ASP A 41 36.23 4.86 1.93
CA ASP A 41 35.48 3.70 2.38
C ASP A 41 34.89 4.00 3.77
N GLY A 42 33.66 4.49 3.79
CA GLY A 42 32.90 4.70 5.02
C GLY A 42 32.40 6.13 5.31
N GLN A 43 32.83 7.16 4.58
CA GLN A 43 32.31 8.53 4.78
C GLN A 43 30.82 8.66 4.41
N HIS A 44 30.35 7.86 3.48
CA HIS A 44 28.93 7.81 3.04
C HIS A 44 28.29 6.43 3.24
N GLY A 45 28.90 5.57 4.06
CA GLY A 45 28.52 4.18 4.22
C GLY A 45 29.10 3.28 3.13
N THR A 46 29.28 2.01 3.43
CA THR A 46 29.73 0.98 2.46
C THR A 46 28.51 0.17 2.06
N ALA A 47 28.03 0.35 0.83
CA ALA A 47 27.01 -0.54 0.27
C ALA A 47 27.67 -1.85 -0.19
N ARG A 48 27.20 -2.99 0.28
CA ARG A 48 27.59 -4.33 -0.15
C ARG A 48 26.40 -5.26 -0.18
N TRP A 49 26.54 -6.36 -0.86
CA TRP A 49 25.55 -7.43 -0.80
C TRP A 49 25.47 -8.00 0.62
N ALA A 50 24.24 -8.18 1.13
CA ALA A 50 24.02 -8.81 2.42
C ALA A 50 24.52 -10.26 2.43
N THR A 51 25.17 -10.66 3.51
CA THR A 51 25.57 -12.05 3.71
C THR A 51 24.33 -12.92 3.99
N PRO A 52 24.39 -14.24 3.70
CA PRO A 52 23.28 -15.14 4.04
C PRO A 52 22.89 -15.09 5.52
N LYS A 53 23.85 -14.84 6.43
CA LYS A 53 23.57 -14.69 7.86
C LYS A 53 22.75 -13.43 8.15
N GLU A 54 23.10 -12.30 7.56
CA GLU A 54 22.34 -11.05 7.70
C GLU A 54 20.94 -11.21 7.14
N ILE A 55 20.79 -11.82 5.97
CA ILE A 55 19.47 -12.09 5.39
C ILE A 55 18.60 -12.92 6.35
N HIS A 56 19.17 -13.96 6.97
CA HIS A 56 18.43 -14.80 7.92
C HIS A 56 18.10 -14.11 9.25
N THR A 57 18.90 -13.12 9.67
CA THR A 57 18.62 -12.37 10.90
C THR A 57 17.64 -11.23 10.69
N THR A 58 17.61 -10.66 9.47
CA THR A 58 16.74 -9.50 9.15
C THR A 58 15.36 -9.93 8.69
N TYR A 59 15.26 -11.00 7.88
CA TYR A 59 14.01 -11.41 7.27
C TYR A 59 13.46 -12.71 7.85
N HIS A 60 12.13 -12.81 7.94
CA HIS A 60 11.47 -14.05 8.27
C HIS A 60 11.47 -15.00 7.09
N VAL A 61 11.92 -16.23 7.32
CA VAL A 61 11.93 -17.30 6.30
C VAL A 61 10.70 -18.17 6.47
N ILE A 62 9.68 -17.96 5.64
CA ILE A 62 8.37 -18.60 5.77
C ILE A 62 8.15 -19.58 4.61
N PRO A 63 7.73 -20.84 4.88
CA PRO A 63 7.34 -21.75 3.82
C PRO A 63 6.15 -21.20 3.03
N PHE A 64 6.30 -21.03 1.71
CA PHE A 64 5.26 -20.52 0.84
C PHE A 64 4.36 -21.66 0.35
N ARG A 65 3.18 -21.82 0.99
CA ARG A 65 2.27 -22.96 0.80
C ARG A 65 0.84 -22.57 0.46
N PRO A 66 0.57 -21.89 -0.67
CA PRO A 66 -0.77 -21.39 -1.01
C PRO A 66 -1.88 -22.45 -0.94
N ARG A 67 -1.58 -23.68 -1.40
CA ARG A 67 -2.56 -24.78 -1.39
C ARG A 67 -3.01 -25.19 0.01
N ARG A 68 -2.15 -25.07 1.01
CA ARG A 68 -2.48 -25.34 2.43
C ARG A 68 -3.19 -24.14 3.05
N TRP A 69 -2.68 -22.94 2.80
CA TRP A 69 -3.28 -21.70 3.28
C TRP A 69 -4.74 -21.54 2.86
N ARG A 70 -5.05 -21.87 1.60
CA ARG A 70 -6.43 -21.86 1.06
C ARG A 70 -7.37 -22.89 1.71
N LYS A 71 -6.81 -23.84 2.48
CA LYS A 71 -7.58 -24.80 3.31
C LYS A 71 -7.63 -24.37 4.78
N GLY A 72 -7.07 -23.22 5.12
CA GLY A 72 -6.94 -22.74 6.49
C GLY A 72 -5.84 -23.46 7.30
N GLU A 73 -4.92 -24.19 6.61
CA GLU A 73 -3.83 -24.93 7.24
C GLU A 73 -2.55 -24.10 7.23
N ASP A 74 -1.79 -24.07 8.34
CA ASP A 74 -0.46 -23.46 8.47
C ASP A 74 -0.42 -21.97 8.03
N LEU A 75 -1.45 -21.19 8.33
CA LEU A 75 -1.50 -19.76 7.97
C LEU A 75 -0.32 -19.00 8.59
N PRO A 76 0.32 -18.09 7.83
CA PRO A 76 1.41 -17.29 8.37
C PRO A 76 0.89 -16.30 9.41
N MET A 77 1.59 -16.24 10.56
CA MET A 77 1.26 -15.32 11.66
C MET A 77 1.94 -13.95 11.51
N VAL A 78 3.00 -13.88 10.70
CA VAL A 78 3.78 -12.66 10.50
C VAL A 78 3.18 -11.87 9.34
N GLN A 79 2.85 -10.61 9.57
CA GLN A 79 2.42 -9.68 8.53
C GLN A 79 3.64 -8.96 7.94
N GLY A 80 3.74 -8.88 6.63
CA GLY A 80 4.89 -8.25 5.96
C GLY A 80 4.87 -8.44 4.44
N ILE A 81 5.93 -8.02 3.79
CA ILE A 81 6.09 -8.06 2.34
C ILE A 81 7.10 -9.13 1.94
N ILE A 82 6.75 -9.95 0.95
CA ILE A 82 7.70 -10.90 0.35
C ILE A 82 8.66 -10.12 -0.55
N LEU A 83 9.93 -10.13 -0.21
CA LEU A 83 11.00 -9.51 -0.98
C LEU A 83 11.71 -10.48 -1.92
N GLY A 84 11.65 -11.77 -1.63
CA GLY A 84 12.34 -12.77 -2.42
C GLY A 84 12.04 -14.19 -1.97
N SER A 85 12.74 -15.16 -2.55
CA SER A 85 12.62 -16.57 -2.19
C SER A 85 13.98 -17.19 -1.88
N MET A 86 14.00 -18.03 -0.85
CA MET A 86 15.13 -18.90 -0.53
C MET A 86 14.74 -20.35 -0.78
N GLY A 87 15.71 -21.12 -1.33
CA GLY A 87 15.52 -22.55 -1.57
C GLY A 87 14.71 -22.80 -2.84
N GLY A 88 15.18 -23.56 -3.69
CA GLY A 88 14.70 -23.88 -5.02
C GLY A 88 15.88 -24.21 -5.92
N ARG A 89 17.02 -24.59 -5.33
CA ARG A 89 17.97 -25.33 -6.12
C ARG A 89 17.20 -26.52 -6.67
N LYS A 90 16.79 -26.39 -7.92
CA LYS A 90 16.46 -27.54 -8.75
C LYS A 90 17.65 -28.47 -8.66
N HIS A 91 17.70 -29.33 -7.64
CA HIS A 91 18.31 -30.61 -7.89
C HIS A 91 17.55 -31.13 -9.11
N ARG A 92 18.20 -31.07 -10.25
CA ARG A 92 17.82 -31.83 -11.43
C ARG A 92 17.94 -33.30 -11.00
N VAL A 93 16.99 -33.77 -10.19
CA VAL A 93 16.76 -35.18 -10.01
C VAL A 93 16.43 -35.63 -11.42
N LYS A 94 17.38 -36.38 -12.03
CA LYS A 94 17.22 -36.91 -13.36
C LYS A 94 15.84 -37.53 -13.41
N LYS A 95 14.94 -36.99 -14.25
CA LYS A 95 13.54 -37.42 -14.41
C LYS A 95 13.38 -38.93 -14.51
N GLY A 96 14.48 -39.67 -14.89
CA GLY A 96 14.58 -41.11 -14.91
C GLY A 96 14.68 -41.81 -13.56
N MET A 97 15.25 -41.20 -12.51
CA MET A 97 15.40 -41.90 -11.20
C MET A 97 14.11 -41.90 -10.38
N ILE A 98 13.32 -40.84 -10.43
CA ILE A 98 12.02 -40.81 -9.74
C ILE A 98 11.03 -41.69 -10.47
N SER A 99 11.03 -41.70 -11.82
CA SER A 99 10.18 -42.55 -12.63
C SER A 99 10.52 -44.05 -12.40
N GLN A 100 11.80 -44.40 -12.32
CA GLN A 100 12.20 -45.80 -12.05
C GLN A 100 11.91 -46.23 -10.62
N ALA A 101 12.13 -45.36 -9.62
CA ALA A 101 11.83 -45.70 -8.23
C ALA A 101 10.32 -45.80 -7.97
N THR A 102 9.51 -44.90 -8.55
CA THR A 102 8.07 -44.97 -8.44
C THR A 102 7.48 -46.10 -9.28
N HIS A 103 8.03 -46.39 -10.45
CA HIS A 103 7.61 -47.52 -11.28
C HIS A 103 7.95 -48.86 -10.61
N LYS A 104 9.18 -49.04 -10.06
CA LYS A 104 9.54 -50.22 -9.29
C LYS A 104 8.70 -50.42 -8.02
N LEU A 105 8.32 -49.31 -7.36
CA LEU A 105 7.43 -49.36 -6.19
C LEU A 105 5.99 -49.72 -6.59
N LEU A 106 5.48 -49.14 -7.68
CA LEU A 106 4.16 -49.45 -8.24
C LEU A 106 4.10 -50.90 -8.78
N GLU A 107 5.15 -51.41 -9.41
CA GLU A 107 5.24 -52.84 -9.84
C GLU A 107 5.28 -53.79 -8.64
N ARG A 108 6.05 -53.47 -7.56
CA ARG A 108 6.03 -54.25 -6.32
C ARG A 108 4.65 -54.26 -5.64
N LEU A 109 3.90 -53.20 -5.79
CA LEU A 109 2.54 -53.08 -5.26
C LEU A 109 1.48 -53.75 -6.16
N ARG A 110 1.81 -54.01 -7.46
CA ARG A 110 0.93 -54.66 -8.43
C ARG A 110 1.13 -56.17 -8.57
N ARG A 111 2.23 -56.71 -8.03
CA ARG A 111 2.42 -58.18 -8.08
C ARG A 111 1.36 -58.86 -7.17
N PRO A 112 0.50 -59.74 -7.75
CA PRO A 112 -0.41 -60.54 -6.96
C PRO A 112 0.40 -61.52 -6.15
N THR A 113 0.35 -61.43 -4.85
CA THR A 113 0.85 -62.52 -3.96
C THR A 113 -0.13 -63.67 -4.08
N ALA A 114 0.26 -64.64 -4.89
CA ALA A 114 -0.43 -65.95 -4.87
C ALA A 114 -0.17 -66.58 -3.49
N GLY A 115 -1.27 -66.89 -2.80
CA GLY A 115 -1.29 -67.80 -1.64
C GLY A 115 -0.94 -67.20 -0.30
N LYS A 116 -1.97 -66.72 0.40
CA LYS A 116 -2.40 -66.98 1.76
C LYS A 116 -3.39 -65.90 2.21
N LYS A 117 -4.62 -66.29 2.45
CA LYS A 117 -5.65 -65.48 3.06
C LYS A 117 -5.26 -65.22 4.52
N GLU A 118 -4.78 -64.00 4.79
CA GLU A 118 -4.81 -63.40 6.13
C GLU A 118 -5.49 -62.02 6.01
N GLN A 119 -6.58 -61.88 6.71
CA GLN A 119 -7.30 -60.64 6.84
C GLN A 119 -6.42 -59.62 7.56
N ARG A 120 -5.72 -58.76 6.84
CA ARG A 120 -5.03 -57.57 7.37
C ARG A 120 -5.72 -56.28 6.92
N LYS A 121 -6.20 -55.56 7.93
CA LYS A 121 -6.91 -54.28 7.83
C LYS A 121 -6.23 -53.26 6.94
N PRO A 122 -6.97 -52.46 6.10
CA PRO A 122 -6.38 -51.57 5.05
C PRO A 122 -5.75 -50.28 5.56
N LYS A 123 -5.58 -50.06 6.86
CA LYS A 123 -5.08 -48.80 7.44
C LYS A 123 -3.61 -48.45 7.16
N LYS A 124 -2.72 -49.42 6.99
CA LYS A 124 -1.28 -49.14 6.84
C LYS A 124 -0.84 -48.68 5.43
N LYS A 125 -1.61 -49.03 4.37
CA LYS A 125 -1.22 -48.64 2.99
C LYS A 125 -1.55 -47.17 2.68
N LYS A 126 -2.64 -46.62 3.24
CA LYS A 126 -2.99 -45.20 3.08
C LYS A 126 -1.96 -44.27 3.72
N THR A 127 -1.41 -44.66 4.87
CA THR A 127 -0.41 -43.86 5.62
C THR A 127 0.97 -43.78 4.92
N ALA A 128 1.39 -44.83 4.22
CA ALA A 128 2.64 -44.81 3.48
C ALA A 128 2.57 -43.94 2.23
N ILE A 129 1.47 -44.03 1.48
CA ILE A 129 1.22 -43.19 0.29
C ILE A 129 1.06 -41.72 0.68
N SER A 130 0.38 -41.42 1.79
CA SER A 130 0.28 -40.03 2.29
C SER A 130 1.64 -39.49 2.75
N LYS A 131 2.48 -40.31 3.41
CA LYS A 131 3.83 -39.90 3.81
C LYS A 131 4.75 -39.64 2.60
N ILE A 132 4.65 -40.47 1.55
CA ILE A 132 5.41 -40.25 0.31
C ILE A 132 4.89 -39.02 -0.42
N LYS A 133 3.60 -38.79 -0.48
CA LYS A 133 2.98 -37.61 -1.07
C LYS A 133 3.40 -36.34 -0.31
N ASN A 134 3.34 -36.37 1.02
CA ASN A 134 3.81 -35.27 1.86
C ASN A 134 5.35 -35.06 1.76
N ALA A 135 6.15 -36.11 1.61
CA ALA A 135 7.59 -35.97 1.42
C ALA A 135 7.95 -35.39 0.05
N ILE A 136 7.19 -35.71 -1.01
CA ILE A 136 7.34 -35.12 -2.35
C ILE A 136 6.87 -33.65 -2.34
N GLU A 137 5.78 -33.35 -1.65
CA GLU A 137 5.29 -31.97 -1.48
C GLU A 137 6.27 -31.14 -0.64
N ASN A 138 6.88 -31.69 0.39
CA ASN A 138 7.88 -31.01 1.24
C ASN A 138 9.25 -30.79 0.54
N GLN A 139 9.58 -31.55 -0.49
CA GLN A 139 10.81 -31.32 -1.28
C GLN A 139 10.72 -30.14 -2.24
N GLN A 140 9.54 -29.56 -2.43
CA GLN A 140 9.30 -28.39 -3.30
C GLN A 140 8.97 -27.12 -2.50
N ASP A 141 9.23 -27.08 -1.20
CA ASP A 141 8.91 -25.92 -0.38
C ASP A 141 9.78 -24.71 -0.78
N VAL A 142 9.20 -23.85 -1.59
CA VAL A 142 9.70 -22.48 -1.78
C VAL A 142 9.53 -21.76 -0.44
N ARG A 143 10.60 -21.16 0.06
CA ARG A 143 10.57 -20.34 1.26
C ARG A 143 10.58 -18.88 0.85
N ALA A 144 9.61 -18.13 1.30
CA ALA A 144 9.55 -16.68 1.10
C ALA A 144 10.42 -15.99 2.14
N LEU A 145 11.15 -14.97 1.70
CA LEU A 145 11.80 -14.00 2.57
C LEU A 145 10.82 -12.86 2.80
N VAL A 146 10.36 -12.72 4.03
CA VAL A 146 9.34 -11.73 4.41
C VAL A 146 9.98 -10.67 5.29
N ASP A 147 9.83 -9.43 4.88
CA ASP A 147 10.12 -8.28 5.72
C ASP A 147 8.87 -7.93 6.52
N SER A 148 8.97 -8.00 7.84
CA SER A 148 7.87 -7.69 8.77
C SER A 148 7.95 -6.30 9.37
N ASP A 149 9.01 -5.56 9.09
CA ASP A 149 9.18 -4.21 9.57
C ASP A 149 8.15 -3.26 8.93
N ASP A 150 7.91 -2.15 9.60
CA ASP A 150 7.00 -1.12 9.07
C ASP A 150 7.75 -0.25 8.05
N ILE A 151 8.04 -0.83 6.88
CA ILE A 151 8.77 -0.17 5.78
C ILE A 151 7.93 -0.13 4.50
N HIS A 152 8.31 0.75 3.60
CA HIS A 152 7.81 0.76 2.22
C HIS A 152 8.72 -0.09 1.32
N CYS A 153 8.17 -0.57 0.20
CA CYS A 153 8.91 -1.41 -0.74
C CYS A 153 8.74 -0.86 -2.16
N LEU A 154 9.82 -0.41 -2.78
CA LEU A 154 9.83 0.00 -4.18
C LEU A 154 10.23 -1.17 -5.07
N MET A 155 9.36 -1.56 -6.00
CA MET A 155 9.64 -2.58 -7.01
C MET A 155 9.90 -1.94 -8.36
N ILE A 156 11.11 -2.15 -8.90
CA ILE A 156 11.50 -1.62 -10.21
C ILE A 156 11.75 -2.79 -11.16
N GLY A 157 11.16 -2.72 -12.33
CA GLY A 157 11.42 -3.74 -13.36
C GLY A 157 10.77 -3.39 -14.68
N ALA A 158 11.47 -3.63 -15.78
CA ALA A 158 10.97 -3.39 -17.13
C ALA A 158 9.67 -4.17 -17.41
N SER A 159 8.95 -3.77 -18.45
CA SER A 159 7.76 -4.52 -18.90
C SER A 159 8.13 -5.96 -19.26
N GLY A 160 7.27 -6.92 -18.95
CA GLY A 160 7.46 -8.32 -19.31
C GLY A 160 8.42 -9.14 -18.41
N VAL A 161 9.14 -8.53 -17.46
CA VAL A 161 10.06 -9.29 -16.57
C VAL A 161 9.36 -10.13 -15.51
N GLY A 162 8.02 -10.08 -15.44
CA GLY A 162 7.23 -10.90 -14.52
C GLY A 162 6.95 -10.25 -13.17
N LYS A 163 6.98 -8.92 -13.03
CA LYS A 163 6.63 -8.20 -11.80
C LYS A 163 5.31 -8.70 -11.21
N THR A 164 4.26 -8.72 -12.01
CA THR A 164 2.93 -9.17 -11.58
C THR A 164 2.94 -10.65 -11.19
N ALA A 165 3.56 -11.52 -12.02
CA ALA A 165 3.53 -12.97 -11.80
C ALA A 165 4.34 -13.44 -10.59
N TYR A 166 5.53 -12.88 -10.38
CA TYR A 166 6.46 -13.38 -9.36
C TYR A 166 6.45 -12.56 -8.07
N PHE A 167 6.13 -11.28 -8.15
CA PHE A 167 6.11 -10.41 -6.98
C PHE A 167 4.67 -10.13 -6.50
N LEU A 168 3.83 -9.58 -7.37
CA LEU A 168 2.52 -9.08 -6.96
C LEU A 168 1.56 -10.22 -6.55
N TYR A 169 1.40 -11.27 -7.37
CA TYR A 169 0.55 -12.41 -6.98
C TYR A 169 1.06 -13.14 -5.73
N ALA A 170 2.38 -13.26 -5.55
CA ALA A 170 2.92 -13.86 -4.35
C ALA A 170 2.60 -13.03 -3.10
N ASN A 171 2.69 -11.70 -3.21
CA ASN A 171 2.37 -10.79 -2.12
C ASN A 171 0.86 -10.70 -1.84
N LEU A 172 -0.01 -10.73 -2.85
CA LEU A 172 -1.47 -10.79 -2.65
C LEU A 172 -1.87 -12.08 -1.91
N GLU A 173 -1.31 -13.23 -2.32
CA GLU A 173 -1.55 -14.50 -1.63
C GLU A 173 -1.07 -14.46 -0.18
N TYR A 174 0.11 -13.89 0.06
CA TYR A 174 0.66 -13.77 1.41
C TYR A 174 -0.13 -12.78 2.27
N ALA A 175 -0.49 -11.62 1.71
CA ALA A 175 -1.30 -10.63 2.39
C ALA A 175 -2.64 -11.23 2.84
N SER A 176 -3.29 -11.98 1.94
CA SER A 176 -4.55 -12.67 2.26
C SER A 176 -4.36 -13.76 3.30
N ALA A 177 -3.31 -14.57 3.21
CA ALA A 177 -3.05 -15.64 4.16
C ALA A 177 -2.68 -15.12 5.56
N SER A 178 -1.94 -14.01 5.65
CA SER A 178 -1.55 -13.37 6.92
C SER A 178 -2.59 -12.39 7.48
N GLY A 179 -3.70 -12.18 6.77
CA GLY A 179 -4.83 -11.36 7.23
C GLY A 179 -4.62 -9.85 7.11
N MET A 180 -3.69 -9.38 6.28
CA MET A 180 -3.49 -7.95 6.01
C MET A 180 -4.59 -7.42 5.09
N SER A 181 -5.08 -6.20 5.30
CA SER A 181 -5.90 -5.52 4.31
C SER A 181 -5.05 -4.94 3.20
N TYR A 182 -5.56 -4.91 1.97
CA TYR A 182 -4.80 -4.36 0.87
C TYR A 182 -5.67 -3.72 -0.19
N LEU A 183 -5.12 -2.66 -0.81
CA LEU A 183 -5.59 -2.09 -2.06
C LEU A 183 -4.61 -2.51 -3.15
N ALA A 184 -5.11 -3.00 -4.27
CA ALA A 184 -4.32 -3.35 -5.44
C ALA A 184 -4.76 -2.51 -6.64
N LEU A 185 -3.85 -1.66 -7.11
CA LEU A 185 -4.03 -0.94 -8.37
C LEU A 185 -3.82 -1.91 -9.52
N ASP A 186 -4.78 -1.97 -10.45
CA ASP A 186 -4.85 -2.99 -11.50
C ASP A 186 -5.14 -2.36 -12.87
N THR A 187 -4.12 -2.11 -13.66
CA THR A 187 -4.28 -1.48 -14.97
C THR A 187 -4.93 -2.41 -15.99
N LYS A 188 -4.88 -3.72 -15.79
CA LYS A 188 -5.40 -4.73 -16.75
C LYS A 188 -6.69 -5.41 -16.32
N GLY A 189 -7.10 -5.26 -15.07
CA GLY A 189 -8.23 -5.99 -14.48
C GLY A 189 -7.91 -7.47 -14.20
N ASP A 190 -6.64 -7.87 -14.33
CA ASP A 190 -6.20 -9.25 -14.13
C ASP A 190 -6.13 -9.63 -12.66
N LEU A 191 -5.76 -8.69 -11.79
CA LEU A 191 -5.65 -8.93 -10.35
C LEU A 191 -7.02 -9.19 -9.74
N ALA A 192 -8.00 -8.31 -10.01
CA ALA A 192 -9.38 -8.47 -9.56
C ALA A 192 -9.98 -9.77 -10.05
N ARG A 193 -9.87 -10.06 -11.35
CA ARG A 193 -10.42 -11.26 -11.99
C ARG A 193 -9.80 -12.55 -11.44
N ASN A 194 -8.48 -12.60 -11.28
CA ASN A 194 -7.77 -13.80 -10.90
C ASN A 194 -7.72 -13.99 -9.38
N TYR A 195 -7.77 -12.91 -8.61
CA TYR A 195 -7.49 -12.97 -7.17
C TYR A 195 -8.67 -12.58 -6.27
N GLY A 196 -9.61 -11.76 -6.73
CA GLY A 196 -10.75 -11.33 -5.93
C GLY A 196 -11.56 -12.49 -5.35
N ALA A 197 -11.90 -13.46 -6.21
CA ALA A 197 -12.61 -14.68 -5.76
C ALA A 197 -11.78 -15.56 -4.81
N ILE A 198 -10.44 -15.57 -4.95
CA ILE A 198 -9.55 -16.30 -4.04
C ILE A 198 -9.57 -15.66 -2.67
N ALA A 199 -9.41 -14.33 -2.59
CA ALA A 199 -9.44 -13.59 -1.33
C ALA A 199 -10.76 -13.80 -0.57
N SER A 200 -11.89 -13.68 -1.26
CA SER A 200 -13.21 -13.86 -0.65
C SER A 200 -13.46 -15.31 -0.21
N ARG A 201 -13.31 -16.29 -1.14
CA ARG A 201 -13.74 -17.68 -0.89
C ARG A 201 -12.83 -18.45 0.06
N TYR A 202 -11.52 -18.23 -0.01
CA TYR A 202 -10.55 -19.02 0.77
C TYR A 202 -10.07 -18.32 2.03
N TYR A 203 -10.06 -16.99 2.04
CA TYR A 203 -9.52 -16.21 3.17
C TYR A 203 -10.57 -15.40 3.92
N GLY A 204 -11.82 -15.35 3.42
CA GLY A 204 -12.95 -14.69 4.06
C GLY A 204 -12.86 -13.16 4.02
N TYR A 205 -12.26 -12.61 2.95
CA TYR A 205 -12.16 -11.16 2.76
C TYR A 205 -13.48 -10.56 2.27
N LYS A 206 -13.76 -9.35 2.76
CA LYS A 206 -14.65 -8.43 2.07
C LYS A 206 -13.88 -7.88 0.88
N VAL A 207 -14.42 -8.06 -0.31
CA VAL A 207 -13.77 -7.64 -1.56
C VAL A 207 -14.62 -6.57 -2.20
N SER A 208 -13.97 -5.46 -2.58
CA SER A 208 -14.55 -4.42 -3.41
C SER A 208 -13.75 -4.29 -4.71
N VAL A 209 -14.45 -4.17 -5.82
CA VAL A 209 -13.85 -3.97 -7.14
C VAL A 209 -14.36 -2.66 -7.71
N ILE A 210 -13.51 -1.66 -7.71
CA ILE A 210 -13.78 -0.35 -8.28
C ILE A 210 -13.21 -0.35 -9.70
N ASP A 211 -14.09 -0.44 -10.69
CA ASP A 211 -13.70 -0.54 -12.11
C ASP A 211 -13.98 0.76 -12.84
N LEU A 212 -12.97 1.62 -12.98
CA LEU A 212 -13.06 2.89 -13.72
C LEU A 212 -13.05 2.68 -15.25
N ARG A 213 -12.77 1.47 -15.72
CA ARG A 213 -12.87 1.09 -17.14
C ARG A 213 -14.30 0.72 -17.53
N ASN A 214 -15.01 0.04 -16.60
CA ASN A 214 -16.40 -0.38 -16.78
C ASN A 214 -17.24 0.08 -15.58
N PRO A 215 -17.48 1.39 -15.43
CA PRO A 215 -18.12 1.96 -14.23
C PRO A 215 -19.49 1.36 -13.91
N THR A 216 -20.24 0.93 -14.92
CA THR A 216 -21.58 0.30 -14.75
C THR A 216 -21.55 -1.07 -14.06
N ARG A 217 -20.37 -1.68 -13.91
CA ARG A 217 -20.16 -2.95 -13.21
C ARG A 217 -19.27 -2.81 -11.97
N SER A 218 -18.97 -1.59 -11.61
CA SER A 218 -18.13 -1.24 -10.48
C SER A 218 -18.92 -1.26 -9.17
N ASP A 219 -18.24 -1.55 -8.08
CA ASP A 219 -18.71 -1.15 -6.76
C ASP A 219 -18.64 0.37 -6.63
N GLY A 220 -19.45 0.93 -5.72
CA GLY A 220 -19.45 2.34 -5.42
C GLY A 220 -18.22 2.78 -4.64
N PHE A 221 -17.85 4.04 -4.81
CA PHE A 221 -16.88 4.74 -3.98
C PHE A 221 -17.32 6.20 -3.74
N ASN A 222 -18.26 6.37 -2.85
CA ASN A 222 -18.69 7.70 -2.44
C ASN A 222 -17.68 8.29 -1.45
N PHE A 223 -17.03 9.37 -1.83
CA PHE A 223 -16.05 10.09 -0.98
C PHE A 223 -16.65 10.60 0.34
N LEU A 224 -17.98 10.69 0.44
CA LEU A 224 -18.69 11.19 1.60
C LEU A 224 -19.16 10.08 2.56
N THR A 225 -18.91 8.81 2.25
CA THR A 225 -19.46 7.66 3.01
C THR A 225 -19.20 7.77 4.53
N LEU A 226 -17.95 8.00 4.96
CA LEU A 226 -17.65 8.11 6.40
C LEU A 226 -18.24 9.37 7.02
N MET A 227 -18.16 10.48 6.34
CA MET A 227 -18.75 11.74 6.80
C MET A 227 -20.27 11.59 7.00
N ASN A 228 -20.96 11.03 6.02
CA ASN A 228 -22.40 10.77 6.08
C ASN A 228 -22.76 9.86 7.24
N HIS A 229 -21.99 8.77 7.43
CA HIS A 229 -22.18 7.83 8.53
C HIS A 229 -22.13 8.52 9.91
N TYR A 230 -21.10 9.32 10.15
CA TYR A 230 -20.95 10.02 11.43
C TYR A 230 -21.95 11.16 11.60
N MET A 231 -22.34 11.82 10.52
CA MET A 231 -23.40 12.84 10.57
C MET A 231 -24.76 12.21 10.92
N ASP A 232 -25.06 11.03 10.39
CA ASP A 232 -26.29 10.30 10.72
C ASP A 232 -26.32 9.86 12.20
N ILE A 233 -25.18 9.46 12.76
CA ILE A 233 -25.06 9.19 14.20
C ILE A 233 -25.30 10.48 15.00
N ALA A 234 -24.66 11.59 14.61
CA ALA A 234 -24.81 12.87 15.30
C ALA A 234 -26.25 13.43 15.23
N ARG A 235 -26.97 13.18 14.13
CA ARG A 235 -28.38 13.57 13.99
C ARG A 235 -29.31 12.73 14.87
N LYS A 236 -29.05 11.42 15.01
CA LYS A 236 -29.82 10.52 15.88
C LYS A 236 -29.51 10.75 17.36
N HIS A 237 -28.29 11.18 17.66
CA HIS A 237 -27.74 11.41 18.98
C HIS A 237 -27.05 12.78 19.06
N PRO A 238 -27.82 13.89 19.18
CA PRO A 238 -27.26 15.24 19.21
C PRO A 238 -26.25 15.49 20.34
N GLU A 239 -26.34 14.73 21.43
CA GLU A 239 -25.41 14.71 22.56
C GLU A 239 -24.05 14.09 22.23
N ASN A 240 -23.95 13.35 21.13
CA ASN A 240 -22.71 12.68 20.70
C ASN A 240 -21.82 13.67 19.90
N LEU A 241 -21.17 14.57 20.63
CA LEU A 241 -20.25 15.54 20.04
C LEU A 241 -19.06 14.88 19.30
N ALA A 242 -18.67 13.67 19.72
CA ALA A 242 -17.58 12.94 19.06
C ALA A 242 -17.96 12.54 17.63
N ALA A 243 -19.19 12.08 17.41
CA ALA A 243 -19.66 11.75 16.06
C ALA A 243 -19.67 13.00 15.16
N ARG A 244 -20.17 14.13 15.69
CA ARG A 244 -20.17 15.39 14.94
C ARG A 244 -18.75 15.86 14.59
N ALA A 245 -17.83 15.79 15.54
CA ALA A 245 -16.43 16.14 15.32
C ALA A 245 -15.76 15.26 14.26
N ARG A 246 -16.08 13.96 14.21
CA ARG A 246 -15.61 13.04 13.15
C ARG A 246 -16.19 13.41 11.79
N ALA A 247 -17.48 13.70 11.68
CA ALA A 247 -18.07 14.15 10.42
C ALA A 247 -17.37 15.41 9.90
N GLU A 248 -17.15 16.41 10.77
CA GLU A 248 -16.41 17.64 10.43
C GLU A 248 -14.97 17.35 9.98
N LYS A 249 -14.28 16.40 10.65
CA LYS A 249 -12.92 15.98 10.30
C LYS A 249 -12.86 15.36 8.92
N TYR A 250 -13.76 14.42 8.60
CA TYR A 250 -13.82 13.78 7.29
C TYR A 250 -14.23 14.74 6.18
N ALA A 251 -15.12 15.70 6.47
CA ALA A 251 -15.45 16.77 5.53
C ALA A 251 -14.23 17.62 5.16
N LYS A 252 -13.39 17.98 6.16
CA LYS A 252 -12.14 18.73 5.93
C LYS A 252 -11.13 17.92 5.13
N ILE A 253 -10.98 16.62 5.45
CA ILE A 253 -10.07 15.71 4.71
C ILE A 253 -10.47 15.70 3.23
N LEU A 254 -11.76 15.53 2.94
CA LEU A 254 -12.26 15.49 1.58
C LEU A 254 -12.05 16.82 0.86
N ALA A 255 -12.48 17.94 1.47
CA ALA A 255 -12.33 19.26 0.87
C ALA A 255 -10.86 19.58 0.54
N LYS A 256 -9.95 19.30 1.48
CA LYS A 256 -8.51 19.46 1.25
C LYS A 256 -8.00 18.57 0.12
N THR A 257 -8.47 17.32 0.04
CA THR A 257 -8.05 16.39 -1.02
C THR A 257 -8.48 16.87 -2.41
N ILE A 258 -9.68 17.46 -2.53
CA ILE A 258 -10.21 17.94 -3.81
C ILE A 258 -9.62 19.30 -4.21
N ILE A 259 -9.55 20.22 -3.26
CA ILE A 259 -9.11 21.60 -3.56
C ILE A 259 -7.59 21.65 -3.73
N ASN A 260 -6.85 20.97 -2.85
CA ASN A 260 -5.39 20.98 -2.80
C ASN A 260 -4.83 19.55 -2.94
N PRO A 261 -4.95 18.90 -4.11
CA PRO A 261 -4.47 17.54 -4.32
C PRO A 261 -2.93 17.43 -4.17
N ASP A 262 -2.19 18.49 -4.46
CA ASP A 262 -0.73 18.54 -4.38
C ASP A 262 -0.20 18.85 -2.96
N GLY A 263 -1.09 19.03 -1.98
CA GLY A 263 -0.78 19.04 -0.55
C GLY A 263 -0.70 20.40 0.12
N ASP A 264 -0.20 21.45 -0.52
CA ASP A 264 0.00 22.76 0.10
C ASP A 264 -0.55 23.93 -0.74
N ALA A 265 -1.44 24.72 -0.12
CA ALA A 265 -1.96 25.93 -0.74
C ALA A 265 -0.87 27.01 -0.96
N ALA A 266 0.21 26.96 -0.18
CA ALA A 266 1.32 27.94 -0.31
C ALA A 266 1.97 27.93 -1.70
N GLN A 267 1.94 26.84 -2.43
CA GLN A 267 2.44 26.75 -3.80
C GLN A 267 1.63 27.62 -4.81
N TYR A 268 0.42 28.03 -4.45
CA TYR A 268 -0.42 28.91 -5.30
C TYR A 268 -0.08 30.40 -5.16
N GLY A 269 0.93 30.77 -4.35
CA GLY A 269 1.40 32.14 -4.19
C GLY A 269 0.30 33.12 -3.80
N GLU A 270 0.11 34.19 -4.56
CA GLU A 270 -0.92 35.21 -4.31
C GLU A 270 -2.36 34.65 -4.37
N ASN A 271 -2.59 33.52 -5.00
CA ASN A 271 -3.87 32.86 -5.10
C ASN A 271 -4.19 31.94 -3.90
N ALA A 272 -3.26 31.74 -2.95
CA ALA A 272 -3.45 30.85 -1.80
C ALA A 272 -4.75 31.14 -1.04
N PHE A 273 -5.09 32.43 -0.86
CA PHE A 273 -6.35 32.85 -0.21
C PHE A 273 -7.58 32.24 -0.87
N PHE A 274 -7.64 32.18 -2.21
CA PHE A 274 -8.81 31.65 -2.92
C PHE A 274 -8.93 30.13 -2.72
N TYR A 275 -7.83 29.41 -2.68
CA TYR A 275 -7.82 27.97 -2.43
C TYR A 275 -8.16 27.63 -0.98
N ASP A 276 -7.60 28.34 0.00
CA ASP A 276 -7.95 28.14 1.42
C ASP A 276 -9.43 28.46 1.68
N SER A 277 -9.93 29.56 1.11
CA SER A 277 -11.34 29.93 1.20
C SER A 277 -12.25 28.92 0.50
N ALA A 278 -11.81 28.34 -0.64
CA ALA A 278 -12.53 27.31 -1.36
C ALA A 278 -12.57 25.98 -0.58
N GLU A 279 -11.50 25.63 0.13
CA GLU A 279 -11.48 24.45 1.03
C GLU A 279 -12.52 24.62 2.15
N GLY A 280 -12.55 25.79 2.80
CA GLY A 280 -13.53 26.11 3.83
C GLY A 280 -14.96 26.07 3.30
N LEU A 281 -15.20 26.68 2.12
CA LEU A 281 -16.49 26.69 1.45
C LEU A 281 -16.96 25.28 1.09
N LEU A 282 -16.12 24.46 0.46
CA LEU A 282 -16.46 23.08 0.11
C LEU A 282 -16.75 22.24 1.36
N THR A 283 -15.96 22.43 2.43
CA THR A 283 -16.21 21.77 3.73
C THR A 283 -17.60 22.11 4.26
N ALA A 284 -17.98 23.40 4.22
CA ALA A 284 -19.30 23.84 4.65
C ALA A 284 -20.42 23.21 3.81
N ILE A 285 -20.26 23.18 2.48
CA ILE A 285 -21.24 22.63 1.54
C ILE A 285 -21.47 21.14 1.77
N VAL A 286 -20.41 20.34 1.89
CA VAL A 286 -20.55 18.90 2.11
C VAL A 286 -21.16 18.59 3.49
N LEU A 287 -20.86 19.39 4.52
CA LEU A 287 -21.49 19.26 5.84
C LEU A 287 -22.99 19.59 5.79
N LEU A 288 -23.39 20.65 5.10
CA LEU A 288 -24.80 20.99 4.91
C LEU A 288 -25.54 19.87 4.16
N LEU A 289 -24.91 19.32 3.12
CA LEU A 289 -25.47 18.20 2.38
C LEU A 289 -25.67 16.99 3.29
N ALA A 290 -24.67 16.66 4.11
CA ALA A 290 -24.73 15.53 5.04
C ALA A 290 -25.81 15.72 6.12
N GLU A 291 -25.98 16.93 6.62
CA GLU A 291 -26.90 17.22 7.72
C GLU A 291 -28.36 17.35 7.25
N PHE A 292 -28.62 18.01 6.10
CA PHE A 292 -29.95 18.40 5.67
C PHE A 292 -30.52 17.56 4.52
N ALA A 293 -29.71 16.72 3.85
CA ALA A 293 -30.17 15.92 2.73
C ALA A 293 -30.03 14.38 2.96
N PRO A 294 -30.34 13.84 4.17
CA PRO A 294 -30.28 12.39 4.35
C PRO A 294 -31.30 11.69 3.46
N PRO A 295 -30.99 10.50 2.93
CA PRO A 295 -31.97 9.72 2.20
C PRO A 295 -33.12 9.33 3.11
N LYS A 296 -34.34 9.27 2.57
CA LYS A 296 -35.47 8.66 3.26
C LYS A 296 -35.41 7.14 3.13
N ASP A 297 -36.15 6.44 3.97
CA ASP A 297 -36.21 4.98 3.93
C ASP A 297 -36.54 4.48 2.53
N GLY A 298 -35.66 3.65 1.96
CA GLY A 298 -35.80 3.09 0.61
C GLY A 298 -35.36 4.00 -0.54
N GLU A 299 -34.92 5.24 -0.25
CA GLU A 299 -34.33 6.10 -1.28
C GLU A 299 -32.80 5.83 -1.41
N PRO A 300 -32.25 5.99 -2.62
CA PRO A 300 -30.79 5.91 -2.80
C PRO A 300 -30.09 7.07 -2.07
N GLU A 301 -28.83 6.88 -1.73
CA GLU A 301 -27.99 7.92 -1.15
C GLU A 301 -27.87 9.12 -2.11
N LYS A 302 -28.11 10.31 -1.59
CA LYS A 302 -28.08 11.56 -2.36
C LYS A 302 -26.92 12.47 -1.97
N ARG A 303 -26.21 12.11 -0.91
CA ARG A 303 -25.11 12.90 -0.34
C ARG A 303 -23.79 12.42 -0.93
N HIS A 304 -23.48 12.90 -2.13
CA HIS A 304 -22.26 12.59 -2.88
C HIS A 304 -21.70 13.85 -3.55
N ILE A 305 -20.52 13.76 -4.14
CA ILE A 305 -19.79 14.93 -4.65
C ILE A 305 -20.52 15.65 -5.80
N VAL A 306 -21.27 14.94 -6.63
CA VAL A 306 -22.08 15.53 -7.71
C VAL A 306 -23.23 16.36 -7.14
N SER A 307 -23.83 15.93 -6.02
CA SER A 307 -24.83 16.73 -5.30
C SER A 307 -24.24 17.99 -4.68
N ALA A 308 -22.99 17.93 -4.20
CA ALA A 308 -22.27 19.11 -3.74
C ALA A 308 -22.04 20.10 -4.89
N PHE A 309 -21.65 19.62 -6.07
CA PHE A 309 -21.54 20.45 -7.27
C PHE A 309 -22.86 21.13 -7.60
N LYS A 310 -23.95 20.35 -7.67
CA LYS A 310 -25.29 20.87 -7.98
C LYS A 310 -25.72 21.93 -6.99
N LEU A 311 -25.50 21.72 -5.70
CA LEU A 311 -25.82 22.70 -4.66
C LEU A 311 -25.07 24.04 -4.88
N VAL A 312 -23.76 23.97 -5.18
CA VAL A 312 -22.99 25.19 -5.50
C VAL A 312 -23.53 25.88 -6.73
N GLN A 313 -23.85 25.12 -7.77
CA GLN A 313 -24.44 25.68 -9.02
C GLN A 313 -25.77 26.36 -8.76
N ASP A 314 -26.67 25.72 -8.01
CA ASP A 314 -28.00 26.26 -7.69
C ASP A 314 -27.86 27.54 -6.86
N LEU A 315 -26.94 27.58 -5.89
CA LEU A 315 -26.68 28.77 -5.07
C LEU A 315 -26.09 29.95 -5.86
N LEU A 316 -25.32 29.67 -6.92
CA LEU A 316 -24.83 30.69 -7.84
C LEU A 316 -25.91 31.22 -8.76
N ALA A 317 -26.86 30.38 -9.15
CA ALA A 317 -27.95 30.75 -10.04
C ALA A 317 -29.03 31.65 -9.37
N VAL A 318 -29.12 31.65 -8.02
CA VAL A 318 -30.08 32.47 -7.28
C VAL A 318 -29.79 33.96 -7.49
N PRO A 319 -30.73 34.75 -8.00
CA PRO A 319 -30.57 36.19 -8.13
C PRO A 319 -30.25 36.85 -6.79
N LYS A 320 -29.37 37.85 -6.80
CA LYS A 320 -29.08 38.62 -5.57
C LYS A 320 -30.35 39.21 -4.99
N SER A 321 -30.58 38.93 -3.72
CA SER A 321 -31.69 39.52 -2.95
C SER A 321 -31.10 40.26 -1.76
N ARG A 322 -31.56 41.50 -1.55
CA ARG A 322 -31.06 42.39 -0.48
C ARG A 322 -29.52 42.56 -0.47
N GLY A 323 -28.89 42.52 -1.66
CA GLY A 323 -27.42 42.61 -1.81
C GLY A 323 -26.65 41.34 -1.46
N LYS A 324 -27.33 40.20 -1.19
CA LYS A 324 -26.74 38.91 -0.85
C LYS A 324 -26.94 37.89 -1.97
N ASN A 325 -25.97 37.06 -2.21
CA ASN A 325 -26.05 35.92 -3.12
C ASN A 325 -26.79 34.73 -2.44
N GLY A 326 -27.11 33.69 -3.23
CA GLY A 326 -27.83 32.51 -2.74
C GLY A 326 -27.10 31.79 -1.58
N PHE A 327 -25.78 31.72 -1.61
CA PHE A 327 -25.00 31.10 -0.54
C PHE A 327 -25.07 31.90 0.77
N GLN A 328 -24.93 33.21 0.69
CA GLN A 328 -25.09 34.10 1.85
C GLN A 328 -26.49 34.02 2.45
N LEU A 329 -27.53 33.96 1.61
CA LEU A 329 -28.90 33.78 2.06
C LEU A 329 -29.11 32.45 2.79
N LEU A 330 -28.58 31.36 2.23
CA LEU A 330 -28.62 30.03 2.88
C LEU A 330 -27.92 30.04 4.23
N MET A 331 -26.75 30.68 4.32
CA MET A 331 -26.01 30.77 5.58
C MET A 331 -26.74 31.61 6.64
N ASP A 332 -27.51 32.57 6.26
CA ASP A 332 -28.32 33.37 7.19
C ASP A 332 -29.48 32.59 7.83
N GLU A 333 -29.96 31.53 7.16
CA GLU A 333 -30.98 30.62 7.70
C GLU A 333 -30.45 29.75 8.85
N LEU A 334 -29.11 29.61 8.95
CA LEU A 334 -28.47 28.79 9.97
C LEU A 334 -28.25 29.58 11.27
N PRO A 335 -28.28 28.92 12.44
CA PRO A 335 -27.87 29.54 13.71
C PRO A 335 -26.46 30.14 13.61
N PRO A 336 -26.18 31.27 14.32
CA PRO A 336 -24.86 31.89 14.29
C PRO A 336 -23.71 30.96 14.69
N GLU A 337 -23.99 30.00 15.59
CA GLU A 337 -23.01 29.00 16.10
C GLU A 337 -22.81 27.80 15.16
N HIS A 338 -23.54 27.76 14.05
CA HIS A 338 -23.48 26.63 13.15
C HIS A 338 -22.09 26.51 12.47
N LYS A 339 -21.48 25.35 12.53
CA LYS A 339 -20.10 25.13 12.05
C LYS A 339 -19.92 25.45 10.56
N ALA A 340 -20.90 25.17 9.73
CA ALA A 340 -20.84 25.51 8.30
C ALA A 340 -20.62 27.01 8.07
N ARG A 341 -21.26 27.91 8.90
CA ARG A 341 -21.03 29.36 8.82
C ARG A 341 -19.59 29.72 9.14
N TRP A 342 -19.00 29.08 10.17
CA TRP A 342 -17.63 29.37 10.59
C TRP A 342 -16.62 28.87 9.56
N LEU A 343 -16.82 27.69 9.01
CA LEU A 343 -15.96 27.11 7.99
C LEU A 343 -15.98 27.91 6.68
N ALA A 344 -17.16 28.45 6.32
CA ALA A 344 -17.30 29.30 5.16
C ALA A 344 -16.95 30.78 5.45
N GLY A 345 -16.54 31.13 6.67
CA GLY A 345 -16.37 32.50 7.15
C GLY A 345 -15.51 33.39 6.26
N ALA A 346 -14.34 32.85 5.80
CA ALA A 346 -13.45 33.58 4.89
C ALA A 346 -14.14 33.94 3.56
N ALA A 347 -14.90 33.00 2.98
CA ALA A 347 -15.67 33.22 1.77
C ALA A 347 -16.83 34.22 2.02
N LEU A 348 -17.58 34.08 3.14
CA LEU A 348 -18.72 34.90 3.48
C LEU A 348 -18.36 36.36 3.74
N THR A 349 -17.20 36.65 4.29
CA THR A 349 -16.72 37.99 4.63
C THR A 349 -15.98 38.67 3.47
N SER A 350 -15.73 37.97 2.38
CA SER A 350 -15.05 38.48 1.20
C SER A 350 -15.94 39.48 0.44
N ALA A 351 -15.29 40.40 -0.29
CA ALA A 351 -16.00 41.22 -1.28
C ALA A 351 -16.65 40.32 -2.37
N ASP A 352 -17.74 40.77 -2.96
CA ASP A 352 -18.53 40.02 -3.94
C ASP A 352 -17.69 39.40 -5.07
N GLN A 353 -16.70 40.13 -5.57
CA GLN A 353 -15.81 39.65 -6.63
C GLN A 353 -14.90 38.51 -6.13
N SER A 354 -14.37 38.62 -4.92
CA SER A 354 -13.55 37.60 -4.29
C SER A 354 -14.37 36.33 -4.00
N MET A 355 -15.60 36.53 -3.50
CA MET A 355 -16.55 35.44 -3.26
C MET A 355 -16.87 34.69 -4.57
N ALA A 356 -17.13 35.40 -5.66
CA ALA A 356 -17.35 34.80 -6.97
C ALA A 356 -16.12 33.98 -7.43
N SER A 357 -14.90 34.47 -7.19
CA SER A 357 -13.64 33.76 -7.51
C SER A 357 -13.50 32.49 -6.67
N VAL A 358 -13.80 32.54 -5.36
CA VAL A 358 -13.79 31.35 -4.48
C VAL A 358 -14.78 30.28 -4.96
N MET A 359 -16.02 30.67 -5.25
CA MET A 359 -17.05 29.75 -5.76
C MET A 359 -16.65 29.17 -7.14
N SER A 360 -16.08 29.98 -8.02
CA SER A 360 -15.57 29.55 -9.31
C SER A 360 -14.42 28.53 -9.15
N THR A 361 -13.57 28.69 -8.15
CA THR A 361 -12.50 27.72 -7.82
C THR A 361 -13.09 26.38 -7.39
N VAL A 362 -14.08 26.39 -6.49
CA VAL A 362 -14.80 25.16 -6.07
C VAL A 362 -15.46 24.49 -7.27
N MET A 363 -16.20 25.25 -8.10
CA MET A 363 -16.87 24.73 -9.29
C MET A 363 -15.87 24.09 -10.27
N SER A 364 -14.75 24.75 -10.53
CA SER A 364 -13.70 24.23 -11.43
C SER A 364 -13.15 22.89 -10.94
N ARG A 365 -12.90 22.75 -9.65
CA ARG A 365 -12.43 21.49 -9.05
C ARG A 365 -13.50 20.39 -9.11
N LEU A 366 -14.76 20.73 -8.83
CA LEU A 366 -15.86 19.79 -8.85
C LEU A 366 -16.29 19.38 -10.28
N ASN A 367 -16.05 20.23 -11.28
CA ASN A 367 -16.39 19.92 -12.67
C ASN A 367 -15.71 18.65 -13.19
N ALA A 368 -14.53 18.30 -12.66
CA ALA A 368 -13.82 17.09 -13.02
C ALA A 368 -14.59 15.79 -12.68
N PHE A 369 -15.57 15.85 -11.79
CA PHE A 369 -16.40 14.70 -11.38
C PHE A 369 -17.66 14.53 -12.22
N LEU A 370 -17.97 15.48 -13.11
CA LEU A 370 -19.16 15.46 -13.96
C LEU A 370 -18.93 14.63 -15.22
N ASP A 371 -18.93 13.34 -15.03
CA ASP A 371 -18.86 12.36 -16.10
C ASP A 371 -19.88 11.27 -15.78
N THR A 372 -20.85 11.03 -16.69
CA THR A 372 -21.95 10.10 -16.47
C THR A 372 -21.47 8.68 -16.15
N GLU A 373 -20.32 8.26 -16.66
CA GLU A 373 -19.73 6.97 -16.33
C GLU A 373 -19.13 6.99 -14.92
N LEU A 374 -18.39 8.04 -14.55
CA LEU A 374 -17.81 8.19 -13.21
C LEU A 374 -18.90 8.30 -12.14
N GLU A 375 -20.02 8.95 -12.43
CA GLU A 375 -21.16 9.06 -11.51
C GLU A 375 -21.68 7.69 -11.07
N GLN A 376 -21.56 6.65 -11.92
CA GLN A 376 -21.94 5.28 -11.57
C GLN A 376 -21.05 4.69 -10.44
N VAL A 377 -19.88 5.25 -10.20
CA VAL A 377 -18.97 4.85 -9.13
C VAL A 377 -19.08 5.79 -7.94
N ILE A 378 -18.97 7.11 -8.17
CA ILE A 378 -18.78 8.08 -7.07
C ILE A 378 -20.08 8.51 -6.40
N CYS A 379 -21.26 8.17 -6.95
CA CYS A 379 -22.55 8.47 -6.35
C CYS A 379 -23.13 7.34 -5.49
N TYR A 380 -22.46 6.18 -5.42
CA TYR A 380 -22.90 5.04 -4.62
C TYR A 380 -21.94 4.79 -3.45
N ASP A 381 -22.52 4.40 -2.31
CA ASP A 381 -21.71 4.17 -1.10
C ASP A 381 -20.66 3.08 -1.27
N SER A 382 -19.53 3.29 -0.61
CA SER A 382 -18.42 2.35 -0.58
C SER A 382 -18.78 1.14 0.26
N PRO A 383 -18.70 -0.10 -0.26
CA PRO A 383 -18.90 -1.31 0.55
C PRO A 383 -17.81 -1.52 1.60
N ILE A 384 -16.66 -0.89 1.42
CA ILE A 384 -15.53 -0.89 2.35
C ILE A 384 -15.12 0.56 2.61
N ASN A 385 -15.27 1.02 3.84
CA ASN A 385 -14.75 2.32 4.29
C ASN A 385 -13.39 2.18 4.99
N ALA A 386 -12.73 3.29 5.32
CA ALA A 386 -11.39 3.26 5.91
C ALA A 386 -11.33 2.58 7.29
N GLU A 387 -12.39 2.66 8.11
CA GLU A 387 -12.42 2.01 9.42
C GLU A 387 -12.51 0.48 9.30
N MET A 388 -13.36 -0.01 8.39
CA MET A 388 -13.42 -1.43 8.06
C MET A 388 -12.08 -1.91 7.48
N PHE A 389 -11.50 -1.12 6.57
CA PHE A 389 -10.23 -1.43 5.94
C PHE A 389 -9.07 -1.50 6.94
N ALA A 390 -9.12 -0.70 8.00
CA ALA A 390 -8.14 -0.69 9.09
C ALA A 390 -8.32 -1.81 10.12
N SER A 391 -9.52 -2.41 10.25
CA SER A 391 -9.85 -3.32 11.34
C SER A 391 -10.25 -4.73 10.91
N GLU A 392 -10.73 -4.89 9.69
CA GLU A 392 -11.22 -6.16 9.15
C GLU A 392 -10.31 -6.66 8.00
N LYS A 393 -10.56 -7.88 7.52
CA LYS A 393 -9.90 -8.41 6.33
C LYS A 393 -10.59 -7.88 5.07
N CYS A 394 -10.03 -6.85 4.49
CA CYS A 394 -10.60 -6.19 3.32
C CYS A 394 -9.61 -6.16 2.15
N ALA A 395 -10.12 -6.31 0.93
CA ALA A 395 -9.36 -6.18 -0.29
C ALA A 395 -10.09 -5.25 -1.27
N ILE A 396 -9.43 -4.20 -1.71
CA ILE A 396 -9.92 -3.26 -2.72
C ILE A 396 -9.09 -3.44 -3.98
N PHE A 397 -9.74 -3.73 -5.10
CA PHE A 397 -9.11 -3.73 -6.41
C PHE A 397 -9.57 -2.50 -7.17
N LEU A 398 -8.64 -1.64 -7.55
CA LEU A 398 -8.90 -0.41 -8.27
C LEU A 398 -8.41 -0.56 -9.70
N ILE A 399 -9.34 -0.75 -10.64
CA ILE A 399 -9.04 -1.00 -12.06
C ILE A 399 -9.01 0.32 -12.81
N LEU A 400 -7.88 0.60 -13.46
CA LEU A 400 -7.65 1.81 -14.24
C LEU A 400 -7.90 1.57 -15.73
N PRO A 401 -8.46 2.55 -16.45
CA PRO A 401 -8.49 2.51 -17.90
C PRO A 401 -7.10 2.80 -18.48
N GLU A 402 -6.55 1.87 -19.27
CA GLU A 402 -5.30 2.12 -20.00
C GLU A 402 -5.51 3.11 -21.16
N GLU A 403 -6.72 3.12 -21.74
CA GLU A 403 -7.07 3.87 -22.94
C GLU A 403 -7.50 5.31 -22.65
N ASP A 404 -7.96 5.59 -21.41
CA ASP A 404 -8.44 6.89 -20.97
C ASP A 404 -7.74 7.36 -19.68
N PRO A 405 -6.50 7.89 -19.79
CA PRO A 405 -5.77 8.37 -18.63
C PRO A 405 -6.45 9.55 -17.90
N ALA A 406 -7.43 10.20 -18.55
CA ALA A 406 -8.16 11.32 -17.93
C ALA A 406 -8.88 10.90 -16.64
N LYS A 407 -9.34 9.64 -16.54
CA LYS A 407 -10.00 9.11 -15.34
C LYS A 407 -9.02 8.72 -14.22
N ASN A 408 -7.72 8.68 -14.49
CA ASN A 408 -6.72 8.26 -13.47
C ASN A 408 -6.62 9.25 -12.30
N PHE A 409 -7.05 10.53 -12.47
CA PHE A 409 -7.09 11.48 -11.37
C PHE A 409 -8.05 11.04 -10.25
N ILE A 410 -9.17 10.39 -10.60
CA ILE A 410 -10.11 9.84 -9.60
C ILE A 410 -9.42 8.75 -8.76
N ALA A 411 -8.65 7.86 -9.38
CA ALA A 411 -7.92 6.85 -8.64
C ALA A 411 -6.86 7.46 -7.70
N ALA A 412 -6.16 8.51 -8.16
CA ALA A 412 -5.22 9.26 -7.33
C ALA A 412 -5.92 9.88 -6.11
N LEU A 413 -7.07 10.54 -6.32
CA LEU A 413 -7.90 11.10 -5.26
C LEU A 413 -8.44 10.03 -4.32
N MET A 414 -8.89 8.87 -4.82
CA MET A 414 -9.35 7.74 -4.00
C MET A 414 -8.24 7.24 -3.06
N ILE A 415 -7.03 7.02 -3.59
CA ILE A 415 -5.88 6.58 -2.78
C ILE A 415 -5.52 7.64 -1.75
N GLN A 416 -5.49 8.91 -2.14
CA GLN A 416 -5.13 10.02 -1.25
C GLN A 416 -6.17 10.21 -0.15
N ASN A 417 -7.47 10.22 -0.49
CA ASN A 417 -8.55 10.35 0.48
C ASN A 417 -8.54 9.18 1.47
N LEU A 418 -8.51 7.94 0.96
CA LEU A 418 -8.44 6.72 1.79
C LEU A 418 -7.23 6.75 2.72
N SER A 419 -6.07 7.19 2.23
CA SER A 419 -4.84 7.28 3.04
C SER A 419 -4.97 8.29 4.17
N ARG A 420 -5.55 9.46 3.92
CA ARG A 420 -5.80 10.49 4.93
C ARG A 420 -6.83 10.03 5.96
N GLU A 421 -7.88 9.33 5.53
CA GLU A 421 -8.85 8.70 6.43
C GLU A 421 -8.19 7.63 7.30
N LEU A 422 -7.32 6.77 6.72
CA LEU A 422 -6.57 5.76 7.48
C LEU A 422 -5.61 6.38 8.51
N PHE A 423 -4.98 7.52 8.19
CA PHE A 423 -4.20 8.26 9.18
C PHE A 423 -5.07 8.75 10.33
N SER A 424 -6.26 9.26 10.01
CA SER A 424 -7.23 9.66 11.04
C SER A 424 -7.63 8.50 11.94
N VAL A 425 -7.93 7.32 11.35
CA VAL A 425 -8.28 6.10 12.09
C VAL A 425 -7.09 5.64 12.96
N ALA A 426 -5.87 5.69 12.43
CA ALA A 426 -4.67 5.31 13.19
C ALA A 426 -4.46 6.24 14.41
N ASP A 427 -4.64 7.55 14.24
CA ASP A 427 -4.50 8.52 15.33
C ASP A 427 -5.53 8.26 16.45
N GLU A 428 -6.74 7.84 16.12
CA GLU A 428 -7.79 7.47 17.08
C GLU A 428 -7.53 6.12 17.77
N THR A 429 -6.72 5.25 17.17
CA THR A 429 -6.40 3.90 17.68
C THR A 429 -5.00 3.82 18.32
N GLY A 430 -4.48 4.94 18.83
CA GLY A 430 -3.19 4.98 19.52
C GLY A 430 -1.99 5.13 18.59
N GLY A 431 -2.18 5.73 17.43
CA GLY A 431 -1.13 6.04 16.45
C GLY A 431 -0.81 4.91 15.47
N ARG A 432 -1.52 3.77 15.54
CA ARG A 432 -1.27 2.62 14.64
C ARG A 432 -2.58 1.94 14.25
N LEU A 433 -2.66 1.50 13.01
CA LEU A 433 -3.78 0.69 12.53
C LEU A 433 -3.78 -0.67 13.22
N LYS A 434 -4.96 -1.18 13.55
CA LYS A 434 -5.15 -2.49 14.18
C LYS A 434 -4.65 -3.60 13.26
N ASN A 435 -5.00 -3.53 11.98
CA ASN A 435 -4.52 -4.41 10.93
C ASN A 435 -3.51 -3.68 10.04
N ARG A 436 -2.50 -4.39 9.53
CA ARG A 436 -1.59 -3.82 8.53
C ARG A 436 -2.35 -3.61 7.23
N VAL A 437 -2.19 -2.44 6.66
CA VAL A 437 -2.73 -2.07 5.35
C VAL A 437 -1.61 -1.95 4.34
N VAL A 438 -1.77 -2.57 3.17
CA VAL A 438 -0.79 -2.51 2.08
C VAL A 438 -1.43 -1.93 0.83
N LEU A 439 -0.80 -0.91 0.26
CA LEU A 439 -1.19 -0.33 -1.02
C LEU A 439 -0.22 -0.83 -2.10
N PHE A 440 -0.65 -1.79 -2.90
CA PHE A 440 0.08 -2.28 -4.06
C PHE A 440 -0.26 -1.41 -5.26
N CYS A 441 0.62 -0.51 -5.63
CA CYS A 441 0.40 0.44 -6.72
C CYS A 441 1.16 0.00 -7.98
N ASP A 442 0.57 -0.91 -8.76
CA ASP A 442 1.15 -1.31 -10.04
C ASP A 442 1.06 -0.15 -11.04
N GLU A 443 2.13 0.07 -11.78
CA GLU A 443 2.29 1.16 -12.74
C GLU A 443 1.99 2.57 -12.17
N LEU A 444 2.41 2.83 -10.92
CA LEU A 444 2.20 4.11 -10.26
C LEU A 444 2.67 5.32 -11.10
N GLY A 445 3.71 5.16 -11.92
CA GLY A 445 4.22 6.21 -12.80
C GLY A 445 3.27 6.64 -13.94
N THR A 446 2.14 5.96 -14.12
CA THR A 446 1.09 6.35 -15.10
C THR A 446 0.01 7.23 -14.47
N MET A 447 -0.01 7.33 -13.15
CA MET A 447 -0.97 8.17 -12.43
C MET A 447 -0.57 9.64 -12.48
N PRO A 448 -1.53 10.57 -12.45
CA PRO A 448 -1.22 11.98 -12.25
C PRO A 448 -0.54 12.18 -10.90
N PRO A 449 0.28 13.21 -10.73
CA PRO A 449 0.88 13.56 -9.45
C PRO A 449 -0.20 13.77 -8.38
N PHE A 450 0.05 13.28 -7.16
CA PHE A 450 -0.74 13.52 -5.97
C PHE A 450 0.18 13.54 -4.76
N ASP A 451 -0.28 14.14 -3.65
CA ASP A 451 0.51 14.23 -2.42
C ASP A 451 0.78 12.85 -1.80
N ILE A 452 1.86 12.22 -2.25
CA ILE A 452 2.33 10.90 -1.78
C ILE A 452 3.29 11.00 -0.58
N LEU A 453 3.85 12.20 -0.31
CA LEU A 453 4.85 12.40 0.75
C LEU A 453 4.37 11.98 2.14
N PRO A 454 3.12 12.30 2.56
CA PRO A 454 2.60 11.83 3.84
C PRO A 454 2.55 10.30 3.95
N LEU A 455 2.30 9.58 2.84
CA LEU A 455 2.32 8.11 2.83
C LEU A 455 3.71 7.58 3.14
N PHE A 456 4.76 8.15 2.54
CA PHE A 456 6.14 7.73 2.80
C PHE A 456 6.64 8.12 4.18
N SER A 457 6.29 9.31 4.67
CA SER A 457 6.80 9.82 5.94
C SER A 457 6.02 9.27 7.15
N ALA A 458 4.70 9.31 7.12
CA ALA A 458 3.83 8.98 8.25
C ALA A 458 3.27 7.55 8.20
N GLY A 459 3.19 6.93 7.01
CA GLY A 459 2.61 5.60 6.80
C GLY A 459 3.32 4.51 7.61
N ARG A 460 4.66 4.54 7.67
CA ARG A 460 5.45 3.55 8.41
C ARG A 460 4.99 3.38 9.86
N SER A 461 5.01 4.47 10.63
CA SER A 461 4.65 4.43 12.06
C SER A 461 3.22 3.95 12.30
N ARG A 462 2.34 4.09 11.31
CA ARG A 462 0.91 3.74 11.36
C ARG A 462 0.56 2.35 10.82
N ARG A 463 1.55 1.54 10.41
CA ARG A 463 1.37 0.22 9.77
C ARG A 463 0.66 0.30 8.40
N LEU A 464 0.82 1.41 7.70
CA LEU A 464 0.40 1.59 6.33
C LEU A 464 1.61 1.46 5.42
N THR A 465 1.68 0.39 4.63
CA THR A 465 2.80 0.07 3.74
C THR A 465 2.43 0.44 2.31
N LEU A 466 3.26 1.26 1.68
CA LEU A 466 3.14 1.57 0.26
C LEU A 466 4.13 0.72 -0.53
N VAL A 467 3.65 0.10 -1.61
CA VAL A 467 4.44 -0.73 -2.52
C VAL A 467 4.28 -0.18 -3.95
N PRO A 468 5.03 0.88 -4.30
CA PRO A 468 5.08 1.36 -5.67
C PRO A 468 5.75 0.34 -6.58
N ILE A 469 5.16 0.09 -7.75
CA ILE A 469 5.70 -0.78 -8.78
C ILE A 469 5.86 0.07 -10.05
N ILE A 470 7.11 0.26 -10.48
CA ILE A 470 7.45 1.10 -11.62
C ILE A 470 8.30 0.35 -12.64
N GLN A 471 8.35 0.88 -13.86
CA GLN A 471 9.12 0.25 -14.95
C GLN A 471 10.56 0.76 -15.01
N SER A 472 10.80 2.01 -14.66
CA SER A 472 12.13 2.64 -14.63
C SER A 472 12.16 3.78 -13.60
N LEU A 473 13.36 4.17 -13.18
CA LEU A 473 13.55 5.31 -12.27
C LEU A 473 13.10 6.65 -12.89
N ALA A 474 13.16 6.79 -14.21
CA ALA A 474 12.68 7.99 -14.90
C ALA A 474 11.18 8.30 -14.66
N GLN A 475 10.41 7.32 -14.19
CA GLN A 475 9.02 7.55 -13.77
C GLN A 475 8.89 8.27 -12.43
N LEU A 476 9.97 8.39 -11.65
CA LEU A 476 10.00 9.14 -10.38
C LEU A 476 10.45 10.59 -10.56
N GLU A 477 10.89 10.97 -11.75
CA GLU A 477 11.37 12.34 -12.06
C GLU A 477 10.23 13.25 -12.57
N LYS A 478 9.02 12.71 -12.69
CA LYS A 478 7.80 13.43 -13.07
C LYS A 478 7.04 13.87 -11.83
#